data_1b4387ceaa4650584a9bfa65b4b4018c
#
_entry.id   1b4387ceaa4650584a9bfa65b4b4018c
#
_cell.length_a   1.000
_cell.length_b   1.000
_cell.length_c   1.000
_cell.angle_alpha   90.00
_cell.angle_beta   90.00
_cell.angle_gamma   90.00
#
_symmetry.space_group_name_H-M   'P 1'
#
loop_
_entity.id
_entity.type
_entity.pdbx_description
1 polymer ?
#
loop_
_entity_poly.entity_id
_entity_poly.type
_entity_poly.pdbx_seq_one_letter_code
_entity_poly.pdbx_strand_id
1 'polypeptide(L)'
;MSKHIIHITDNCTKDVIVNNPVVVEDLSYFLNKSIHELIKEEDLLIFPHSLLDSNDKIGDQSIGTLQIVNGKYKIQTGNVMGFVGKADTQLHISSRFSTEKDDFFLYYMLCQVNNINVFDLPYSQGNITALDLLMLLFPYYLSNALQQGLYKEYRTFHHNDSNVRGVIDINRHIQRNIPFQGNVAYRERIKSVDNALTQLIRHTIEYISRHTIGMALLYRNAD
;
A
#
# COMPACT_ATOMS: atom_id res chain seq x y z
N MET A 1 3.33 15.67 -15.09
CA MET A 1 2.44 14.73 -15.77
C MET A 1 1.03 14.96 -15.24
N SER A 2 0.04 15.14 -16.12
CA SER A 2 -1.35 15.37 -15.69
C SER A 2 -2.00 14.01 -15.40
N LYS A 3 -2.43 13.79 -14.17
CA LYS A 3 -3.19 12.58 -13.82
C LYS A 3 -4.59 12.64 -14.46
N HIS A 4 -4.98 11.55 -15.07
CA HIS A 4 -6.33 11.35 -15.62
C HIS A 4 -7.18 10.61 -14.57
N ILE A 5 -8.03 11.35 -13.86
CA ILE A 5 -8.92 10.78 -12.86
C ILE A 5 -10.33 10.67 -13.46
N ILE A 6 -10.85 9.44 -13.48
CA ILE A 6 -12.19 9.15 -13.95
C ILE A 6 -13.06 8.81 -12.74
N HIS A 7 -14.11 9.61 -12.52
CA HIS A 7 -15.08 9.40 -11.45
C HIS A 7 -16.34 8.72 -12.00
N ILE A 8 -16.71 7.62 -11.36
CA ILE A 8 -17.92 6.84 -11.65
C ILE A 8 -18.50 6.31 -10.34
N THR A 9 -19.77 5.99 -10.32
CA THR A 9 -20.39 5.37 -9.14
C THR A 9 -20.45 3.85 -9.29
N ASP A 10 -20.61 3.14 -8.18
CA ASP A 10 -20.82 1.70 -8.18
C ASP A 10 -22.13 1.33 -8.90
N ASN A 11 -22.16 0.15 -9.49
CA ASN A 11 -23.31 -0.40 -10.23
C ASN A 11 -23.92 0.58 -11.24
N CYS A 12 -23.05 1.30 -11.94
CA CYS A 12 -23.41 2.35 -12.88
C CYS A 12 -22.80 2.07 -14.26
N THR A 13 -23.44 2.61 -15.27
CA THR A 13 -22.93 2.60 -16.64
C THR A 13 -22.73 4.05 -17.10
N LYS A 14 -21.52 4.40 -17.47
CA LYS A 14 -21.16 5.76 -17.89
C LYS A 14 -20.44 5.75 -19.24
N ASP A 15 -20.87 6.63 -20.12
CA ASP A 15 -20.14 6.92 -21.36
C ASP A 15 -18.90 7.77 -20.99
N VAL A 16 -17.73 7.29 -21.34
CA VAL A 16 -16.47 8.00 -21.09
C VAL A 16 -15.93 8.46 -22.43
N ILE A 17 -15.75 9.77 -22.55
CA ILE A 17 -15.07 10.36 -23.69
C ILE A 17 -13.57 10.30 -23.40
N VAL A 18 -12.89 9.30 -23.91
CA VAL A 18 -11.45 9.17 -23.80
C VAL A 18 -10.81 9.49 -25.14
N ASN A 19 -10.17 10.63 -25.22
CA ASN A 19 -9.47 11.06 -26.45
C ASN A 19 -8.01 10.56 -26.49
N ASN A 20 -7.54 9.95 -25.41
CA ASN A 20 -6.17 9.47 -25.27
C ASN A 20 -6.12 7.94 -25.31
N PRO A 21 -5.48 7.32 -26.31
CA PRO A 21 -5.37 5.86 -26.40
C PRO A 21 -4.64 5.22 -25.21
N VAL A 22 -3.70 5.93 -24.59
CA VAL A 22 -2.99 5.44 -23.40
C VAL A 22 -3.95 5.25 -22.23
N VAL A 23 -4.88 6.17 -22.01
CA VAL A 23 -5.89 6.04 -20.95
C VAL A 23 -6.80 4.85 -21.19
N VAL A 24 -7.14 4.55 -22.43
CA VAL A 24 -7.95 3.38 -22.79
C VAL A 24 -7.19 2.08 -22.50
N GLU A 25 -5.91 2.04 -22.83
CA GLU A 25 -5.05 0.89 -22.56
C GLU A 25 -4.92 0.65 -21.04
N ASP A 26 -4.68 1.69 -20.26
CA ASP A 26 -4.64 1.61 -18.81
C ASP A 26 -5.97 1.13 -18.21
N LEU A 27 -7.10 1.66 -18.69
CA LEU A 27 -8.44 1.23 -18.26
C LEU A 27 -8.71 -0.24 -18.61
N SER A 28 -8.33 -0.67 -19.81
CA SER A 28 -8.51 -2.05 -20.24
C SER A 28 -7.68 -3.04 -19.43
N TYR A 29 -6.57 -2.56 -18.86
CA TYR A 29 -5.66 -3.38 -18.04
C TYR A 29 -6.32 -3.87 -16.75
N PHE A 30 -7.10 -3.05 -16.06
CA PHE A 30 -7.75 -3.42 -14.81
C PHE A 30 -9.26 -3.63 -14.92
N LEU A 31 -9.92 -3.10 -15.96
CA LEU A 31 -11.29 -3.46 -16.29
C LEU A 31 -11.33 -4.78 -17.07
N ASN A 32 -12.42 -5.51 -16.98
CA ASN A 32 -12.63 -6.85 -17.54
C ASN A 32 -11.83 -7.99 -16.86
N LYS A 33 -11.00 -7.70 -15.87
CA LYS A 33 -10.32 -8.71 -15.06
C LYS A 33 -11.07 -9.00 -13.77
N SER A 34 -10.96 -10.22 -13.28
CA SER A 34 -11.49 -10.59 -11.98
C SER A 34 -10.62 -10.02 -10.85
N ILE A 35 -11.19 -9.94 -9.65
CA ILE A 35 -10.43 -9.51 -8.46
C ILE A 35 -9.26 -10.46 -8.21
N HIS A 36 -9.44 -11.77 -8.42
CA HIS A 36 -8.35 -12.75 -8.32
C HIS A 36 -7.18 -12.47 -9.26
N GLU A 37 -7.48 -12.16 -10.52
CA GLU A 37 -6.44 -11.82 -11.51
C GLU A 37 -5.69 -10.56 -11.12
N LEU A 38 -6.42 -9.52 -10.67
CA LEU A 38 -5.81 -8.26 -10.25
C LEU A 38 -4.91 -8.39 -9.02
N ILE A 39 -5.21 -9.32 -8.13
CA ILE A 39 -4.38 -9.58 -6.93
C ILE A 39 -3.18 -10.45 -7.27
N LYS A 40 -3.39 -11.58 -7.97
CA LYS A 40 -2.36 -12.60 -8.20
C LYS A 40 -1.39 -12.24 -9.31
N GLU A 41 -1.89 -11.69 -10.40
CA GLU A 41 -1.09 -11.44 -11.60
C GLU A 41 -0.46 -10.05 -11.60
N GLU A 42 -1.17 -9.07 -11.05
CA GLU A 42 -0.80 -7.67 -11.22
C GLU A 42 -0.37 -7.00 -9.92
N ASP A 43 -0.62 -7.63 -8.78
CA ASP A 43 -0.36 -7.06 -7.44
C ASP A 43 -0.94 -5.63 -7.28
N LEU A 44 -2.07 -5.41 -7.94
CA LEU A 44 -2.68 -4.08 -8.12
C LEU A 44 -3.65 -3.72 -7.01
N LEU A 45 -4.21 -4.72 -6.33
CA LEU A 45 -5.23 -4.54 -5.31
C LEU A 45 -4.73 -4.95 -3.93
N ILE A 46 -4.97 -4.08 -2.97
CA ILE A 46 -4.85 -4.40 -1.54
C ILE A 46 -6.20 -4.96 -1.10
N PHE A 47 -6.29 -6.28 -1.05
CA PHE A 47 -7.52 -6.97 -0.66
C PHE A 47 -7.22 -8.01 0.43
N PRO A 48 -8.04 -8.10 1.49
CA PRO A 48 -7.83 -9.10 2.54
C PRO A 48 -7.97 -10.53 1.98
N HIS A 49 -6.90 -11.31 2.01
CA HIS A 49 -6.91 -12.70 1.54
C HIS A 49 -7.95 -13.55 2.25
N SER A 50 -8.21 -13.27 3.53
CA SER A 50 -9.26 -13.95 4.31
C SER A 50 -10.67 -13.84 3.73
N LEU A 51 -10.95 -12.75 3.01
CA LEU A 51 -12.24 -12.57 2.33
C LEU A 51 -12.32 -13.37 1.02
N LEU A 52 -11.20 -13.57 0.34
CA LEU A 52 -11.13 -14.40 -0.86
C LEU A 52 -11.30 -15.88 -0.50
N ASP A 53 -10.62 -16.32 0.56
CA ASP A 53 -10.65 -17.71 1.02
C ASP A 53 -12.04 -18.10 1.56
N SER A 54 -12.80 -17.15 2.10
CA SER A 54 -14.12 -17.41 2.67
C SER A 54 -15.25 -17.47 1.63
N ASN A 55 -15.05 -16.86 0.46
CA ASN A 55 -16.09 -16.82 -0.57
C ASN A 55 -15.49 -16.61 -1.97
N ASP A 56 -15.26 -17.70 -2.70
CA ASP A 56 -14.71 -17.71 -4.05
C ASP A 56 -15.47 -16.81 -5.04
N LYS A 57 -16.78 -16.62 -4.83
CA LYS A 57 -17.60 -15.78 -5.69
C LYS A 57 -17.21 -14.30 -5.68
N ILE A 58 -16.56 -13.82 -4.61
CA ILE A 58 -16.07 -12.43 -4.56
C ILE A 58 -14.86 -12.27 -5.47
N GLY A 59 -13.95 -13.23 -5.45
CA GLY A 59 -12.75 -13.20 -6.27
C GLY A 59 -13.02 -13.27 -7.78
N ASP A 60 -14.10 -13.93 -8.18
CA ASP A 60 -14.49 -14.07 -9.58
C ASP A 60 -15.19 -12.82 -10.14
N GLN A 61 -15.58 -11.88 -9.29
CA GLN A 61 -16.20 -10.62 -9.74
C GLN A 61 -15.17 -9.69 -10.35
N SER A 62 -15.58 -8.96 -11.40
CA SER A 62 -14.78 -7.88 -11.96
C SER A 62 -15.11 -6.55 -11.28
N ILE A 63 -14.13 -5.65 -11.24
CA ILE A 63 -14.35 -4.27 -10.79
C ILE A 63 -15.34 -3.57 -11.74
N GLY A 64 -15.26 -3.89 -13.03
CA GLY A 64 -16.12 -3.36 -14.06
C GLY A 64 -15.72 -3.88 -15.42
N THR A 65 -16.45 -3.45 -16.44
CA THR A 65 -16.20 -3.81 -17.83
C THR A 65 -16.03 -2.56 -18.67
N LEU A 66 -15.09 -2.60 -19.61
CA LEU A 66 -14.90 -1.59 -20.64
C LEU A 66 -15.41 -2.15 -21.98
N GLN A 67 -16.38 -1.49 -22.58
CA GLN A 67 -16.98 -1.87 -23.86
C GLN A 67 -16.87 -0.73 -24.85
N ILE A 68 -16.80 -1.06 -26.14
CA ILE A 68 -16.89 -0.09 -27.23
C ILE A 68 -18.28 -0.23 -27.84
N VAL A 69 -19.09 0.82 -27.68
CA VAL A 69 -20.44 0.85 -28.23
C VAL A 69 -20.57 2.08 -29.16
N ASN A 70 -20.85 1.85 -30.43
CA ASN A 70 -20.98 2.92 -31.43
C ASN A 70 -19.78 3.89 -31.49
N GLY A 71 -18.56 3.35 -31.35
CA GLY A 71 -17.34 4.15 -31.39
C GLY A 71 -17.06 4.99 -30.13
N LYS A 72 -17.84 4.80 -29.07
CA LYS A 72 -17.62 5.41 -27.74
C LYS A 72 -17.24 4.35 -26.74
N TYR A 73 -16.39 4.75 -25.80
CA TYR A 73 -16.03 3.89 -24.66
C TYR A 73 -17.10 3.96 -23.59
N LYS A 74 -17.54 2.81 -23.12
CA LYS A 74 -18.55 2.67 -22.08
C LYS A 74 -17.98 1.86 -20.94
N ILE A 75 -17.95 2.44 -19.73
CA ILE A 75 -17.56 1.76 -18.50
C ILE A 75 -18.81 1.36 -17.76
N GLN A 76 -18.90 0.09 -17.42
CA GLN A 76 -19.92 -0.43 -16.52
C GLN A 76 -19.23 -0.96 -15.26
N THR A 77 -19.57 -0.42 -14.09
CA THR A 77 -19.02 -0.83 -12.80
C THR A 77 -19.90 -1.87 -12.13
N GLY A 78 -19.26 -2.75 -11.33
CA GLY A 78 -19.94 -3.68 -10.44
C GLY A 78 -20.24 -3.06 -9.08
N ASN A 79 -20.58 -3.91 -8.11
CA ASN A 79 -20.80 -3.52 -6.70
C ASN A 79 -19.48 -3.39 -5.94
N VAL A 80 -18.56 -2.61 -6.45
CA VAL A 80 -17.23 -2.39 -5.87
C VAL A 80 -17.00 -0.89 -5.76
N MET A 81 -16.50 -0.45 -4.62
CA MET A 81 -16.12 0.93 -4.36
C MET A 81 -14.63 1.01 -4.04
N GLY A 82 -14.00 2.11 -4.39
CA GLY A 82 -12.59 2.37 -4.09
C GLY A 82 -11.84 3.02 -5.24
N PHE A 83 -10.53 2.79 -5.21
CA PHE A 83 -9.60 3.39 -6.15
C PHE A 83 -8.79 2.30 -6.83
N VAL A 84 -8.65 2.39 -8.13
CA VAL A 84 -7.73 1.57 -8.89
C VAL A 84 -7.04 2.44 -9.93
N GLY A 85 -5.74 2.23 -10.16
CA GLY A 85 -5.02 3.03 -11.12
C GLY A 85 -3.74 2.36 -11.62
N LYS A 86 -3.31 2.79 -12.79
CA LYS A 86 -2.06 2.40 -13.42
C LYS A 86 -1.46 3.62 -14.09
N ALA A 87 -0.16 3.80 -13.93
CA ALA A 87 0.56 4.97 -14.45
C ALA A 87 -0.10 6.30 -14.08
N ASP A 88 -0.53 7.08 -15.05
CA ASP A 88 -1.18 8.37 -14.85
C ASP A 88 -2.71 8.29 -14.84
N THR A 89 -3.29 7.09 -15.03
CA THR A 89 -4.74 6.87 -15.09
C THR A 89 -5.26 6.30 -13.78
N GLN A 90 -6.28 6.93 -13.21
CA GLN A 90 -6.95 6.48 -11.98
C GLN A 90 -8.46 6.43 -12.19
N LEU A 91 -9.08 5.31 -11.80
CA LEU A 91 -10.52 5.15 -11.71
C LEU A 91 -10.94 5.25 -10.24
N HIS A 92 -11.80 6.20 -9.94
CA HIS A 92 -12.42 6.38 -8.64
C HIS A 92 -13.88 5.93 -8.72
N ILE A 93 -14.22 4.86 -8.01
CA ILE A 93 -15.57 4.31 -7.94
C ILE A 93 -16.14 4.70 -6.59
N SER A 94 -17.03 5.69 -6.59
CA SER A 94 -17.74 6.15 -5.39
C SER A 94 -19.05 5.38 -5.18
N SER A 95 -19.63 5.49 -4.00
CA SER A 95 -20.94 4.94 -3.74
C SER A 95 -22.02 5.66 -4.55
N ARG A 96 -22.99 4.93 -5.11
CA ARG A 96 -24.21 5.50 -5.69
C ARG A 96 -25.06 6.29 -4.70
N PHE A 97 -24.80 6.12 -3.41
CA PHE A 97 -25.44 6.85 -2.33
C PHE A 97 -24.64 8.08 -1.90
N SER A 98 -23.43 8.28 -2.42
CA SER A 98 -22.63 9.47 -2.15
C SER A 98 -23.20 10.67 -2.89
N THR A 99 -23.07 11.85 -2.27
CA THR A 99 -23.35 13.13 -2.93
C THR A 99 -22.10 13.55 -3.72
N GLU A 100 -22.24 14.42 -4.71
CA GLU A 100 -21.15 14.85 -5.61
C GLU A 100 -19.88 15.37 -4.92
N LYS A 101 -19.95 15.65 -3.62
CA LYS A 101 -18.85 16.25 -2.87
C LYS A 101 -18.25 15.36 -1.77
N ASP A 102 -18.95 14.30 -1.35
CA ASP A 102 -18.54 13.52 -0.18
C ASP A 102 -18.70 12.01 -0.42
N ASP A 103 -17.61 11.27 -0.34
CA ASP A 103 -17.62 9.79 -0.35
C ASP A 103 -17.72 9.22 1.08
N PHE A 104 -18.63 9.84 1.88
CA PHE A 104 -18.85 9.46 3.27
C PHE A 104 -19.21 8.00 3.43
N PHE A 105 -19.94 7.42 2.48
CA PHE A 105 -20.36 6.02 2.58
C PHE A 105 -19.19 5.05 2.49
N LEU A 106 -18.24 5.27 1.57
CA LEU A 106 -17.02 4.47 1.48
C LEU A 106 -16.20 4.58 2.78
N TYR A 107 -16.05 5.79 3.27
CA TYR A 107 -15.34 6.07 4.53
C TYR A 107 -15.98 5.34 5.71
N TYR A 108 -17.30 5.45 5.85
CA TYR A 108 -18.08 4.77 6.89
C TYR A 108 -17.89 3.25 6.82
N MET A 109 -18.01 2.64 5.64
CA MET A 109 -17.84 1.20 5.45
C MET A 109 -16.44 0.75 5.83
N LEU A 110 -15.41 1.49 5.46
CA LEU A 110 -14.02 1.18 5.81
C LEU A 110 -13.77 1.28 7.31
N CYS A 111 -14.32 2.28 7.96
CA CYS A 111 -14.25 2.41 9.42
C CYS A 111 -14.93 1.21 10.09
N GLN A 112 -16.10 0.78 9.61
CA GLN A 112 -16.80 -0.39 10.15
C GLN A 112 -16.00 -1.68 9.98
N VAL A 113 -15.44 -1.93 8.79
CA VAL A 113 -14.62 -3.12 8.52
C VAL A 113 -13.37 -3.16 9.43
N ASN A 114 -12.79 -2.01 9.72
CA ASN A 114 -11.60 -1.91 10.58
C ASN A 114 -11.93 -1.70 12.07
N ASN A 115 -13.19 -1.81 12.48
CA ASN A 115 -13.66 -1.53 13.84
C ASN A 115 -13.23 -0.14 14.35
N ILE A 116 -13.20 0.85 13.46
CA ILE A 116 -12.89 2.23 13.79
C ILE A 116 -14.21 2.98 13.99
N ASN A 117 -14.36 3.62 15.14
CA ASN A 117 -15.53 4.48 15.37
C ASN A 117 -15.38 5.76 14.54
N VAL A 118 -16.33 5.99 13.63
CA VAL A 118 -16.32 7.17 12.74
C VAL A 118 -16.32 8.48 13.52
N PHE A 119 -16.94 8.49 14.71
CA PHE A 119 -17.03 9.69 15.55
C PHE A 119 -15.72 10.06 16.25
N ASP A 120 -14.76 9.11 16.31
CA ASP A 120 -13.45 9.36 16.92
C ASP A 120 -12.46 9.97 15.92
N LEU A 121 -12.84 10.06 14.64
CA LEU A 121 -12.00 10.65 13.61
C LEU A 121 -12.41 12.08 13.32
N PRO A 122 -11.46 13.01 13.20
CA PRO A 122 -11.77 14.37 12.76
C PRO A 122 -12.30 14.31 11.32
N TYR A 123 -13.59 14.56 11.19
CA TYR A 123 -14.22 14.66 9.87
C TYR A 123 -13.75 15.96 9.21
N SER A 124 -12.80 15.86 8.31
CA SER A 124 -12.51 16.96 7.40
C SER A 124 -13.52 16.89 6.25
N GLN A 125 -14.33 17.94 6.08
CA GLN A 125 -15.22 18.10 4.92
C GLN A 125 -14.35 18.14 3.65
N GLY A 126 -14.06 16.97 3.09
CA GLY A 126 -13.23 16.84 1.89
C GLY A 126 -13.40 15.45 1.27
N ASN A 127 -13.19 15.38 -0.01
CA ASN A 127 -13.17 14.10 -0.73
C ASN A 127 -12.09 13.20 -0.14
N ILE A 128 -12.47 11.99 0.25
CA ILE A 128 -11.52 10.94 0.64
C ILE A 128 -10.62 10.64 -0.54
N THR A 129 -9.34 10.68 -0.30
CA THR A 129 -8.34 10.33 -1.31
C THR A 129 -7.90 8.87 -1.16
N ALA A 130 -7.31 8.30 -2.22
CA ALA A 130 -6.69 6.98 -2.15
C ALA A 130 -5.63 6.90 -1.05
N LEU A 131 -4.96 8.01 -0.75
CA LEU A 131 -3.95 8.10 0.31
C LEU A 131 -4.58 7.98 1.70
N ASP A 132 -5.73 8.62 1.93
CA ASP A 132 -6.46 8.53 3.21
C ASP A 132 -6.90 7.08 3.48
N LEU A 133 -7.35 6.39 2.43
CA LEU A 133 -7.68 4.97 2.51
C LEU A 133 -6.47 4.11 2.88
N LEU A 134 -5.32 4.34 2.24
CA LEU A 134 -4.08 3.63 2.55
C LEU A 134 -3.64 3.88 3.99
N MET A 135 -3.77 5.11 4.50
CA MET A 135 -3.46 5.44 5.89
C MET A 135 -4.36 4.69 6.89
N LEU A 136 -5.64 4.50 6.57
CA LEU A 136 -6.56 3.74 7.40
C LEU A 136 -6.22 2.24 7.43
N LEU A 137 -5.82 1.68 6.29
CA LEU A 137 -5.50 0.26 6.17
C LEU A 137 -4.11 -0.11 6.69
N PHE A 138 -3.16 0.81 6.64
CA PHE A 138 -1.76 0.58 6.98
C PHE A 138 -1.55 0.00 8.38
N PRO A 139 -2.15 0.51 9.47
CA PRO A 139 -1.97 -0.04 10.82
C PRO A 139 -2.42 -1.50 10.93
N TYR A 140 -3.50 -1.86 10.26
CA TYR A 140 -4.01 -3.23 10.24
C TYR A 140 -3.01 -4.20 9.60
N TYR A 141 -2.53 -3.88 8.40
CA TYR A 141 -1.55 -4.72 7.71
C TYR A 141 -0.21 -4.75 8.43
N LEU A 142 0.22 -3.62 8.99
CA LEU A 142 1.44 -3.55 9.79
C LEU A 142 1.35 -4.43 11.03
N SER A 143 0.24 -4.37 11.76
CA SER A 143 0.01 -5.22 12.95
C SER A 143 0.08 -6.70 12.60
N ASN A 144 -0.57 -7.12 11.52
CA ASN A 144 -0.53 -8.51 11.06
C ASN A 144 0.89 -8.93 10.63
N ALA A 145 1.63 -8.09 9.93
CA ALA A 145 3.00 -8.36 9.53
C ALA A 145 3.94 -8.49 10.73
N LEU A 146 3.75 -7.67 11.76
CA LEU A 146 4.57 -7.66 12.97
C LEU A 146 4.30 -8.86 13.90
N GLN A 147 3.20 -9.59 13.75
CA GLN A 147 2.95 -10.83 14.52
C GLN A 147 4.05 -11.88 14.32
N GLN A 148 4.70 -11.88 13.17
CA GLN A 148 5.85 -12.75 12.88
C GLN A 148 7.19 -12.16 13.36
N GLY A 149 7.18 -11.00 13.99
CA GLY A 149 8.34 -10.25 14.42
C GLY A 149 8.95 -9.39 13.31
N LEU A 150 9.95 -8.59 13.71
CA LEU A 150 10.64 -7.70 12.77
C LEU A 150 11.53 -8.49 11.82
N TYR A 151 11.49 -8.15 10.54
CA TYR A 151 12.41 -8.70 9.54
C TYR A 151 13.85 -8.37 9.89
N LYS A 152 14.71 -9.39 9.85
CA LYS A 152 16.14 -9.28 10.19
C LYS A 152 16.97 -9.71 9.00
N GLU A 153 17.96 -8.90 8.68
CA GLU A 153 18.91 -9.16 7.61
C GLU A 153 20.32 -9.28 8.19
N TYR A 154 21.16 -10.13 7.56
CA TYR A 154 22.55 -10.23 7.95
C TYR A 154 23.35 -9.05 7.40
N ARG A 155 23.96 -8.28 8.32
CA ARG A 155 24.92 -7.21 7.98
C ARG A 155 26.33 -7.60 8.41
N THR A 156 27.29 -7.29 7.56
CA THR A 156 28.71 -7.51 7.86
C THR A 156 29.33 -6.19 8.30
N PHE A 157 29.85 -6.18 9.51
CA PHE A 157 30.57 -5.05 10.08
C PHE A 157 32.06 -5.34 10.08
N HIS A 158 32.85 -4.29 9.84
CA HIS A 158 34.31 -4.37 9.82
C HIS A 158 34.86 -3.65 11.04
N HIS A 159 35.50 -4.38 11.92
CA HIS A 159 36.08 -3.88 13.15
C HIS A 159 37.61 -3.92 13.12
N ASN A 160 38.26 -3.10 13.95
CA ASN A 160 39.69 -3.13 14.19
C ASN A 160 39.94 -2.77 15.65
N ASP A 161 39.84 -3.74 16.51
CA ASP A 161 40.01 -3.59 17.96
C ASP A 161 40.67 -4.84 18.58
N SER A 162 40.91 -4.81 19.86
CA SER A 162 41.56 -5.91 20.60
C SER A 162 40.60 -7.07 20.95
N ASN A 163 39.28 -6.88 20.80
CA ASN A 163 38.29 -7.88 21.17
C ASN A 163 37.66 -8.53 19.94
N VAL A 164 38.31 -9.52 19.40
CA VAL A 164 37.88 -10.21 18.16
C VAL A 164 36.60 -11.01 18.40
N ARG A 165 35.52 -10.64 17.68
CA ARG A 165 34.21 -11.29 17.76
C ARG A 165 33.78 -12.00 16.46
N GLY A 166 34.65 -12.08 15.48
CA GLY A 166 34.31 -12.63 14.18
C GLY A 166 35.50 -13.16 13.40
N VAL A 167 35.36 -13.27 12.10
CA VAL A 167 36.40 -13.79 11.21
C VAL A 167 37.47 -12.75 10.95
N ILE A 168 38.74 -13.10 11.23
CA ILE A 168 39.86 -12.19 10.98
C ILE A 168 39.98 -11.88 9.49
N ASP A 169 40.07 -10.61 9.15
CA ASP A 169 40.32 -10.11 7.81
C ASP A 169 41.83 -9.92 7.63
N ILE A 170 42.50 -10.97 7.16
CA ILE A 170 43.96 -11.03 7.06
C ILE A 170 44.51 -9.88 6.21
N ASN A 171 43.92 -9.64 5.06
CA ASN A 171 44.39 -8.58 4.16
C ASN A 171 44.33 -7.20 4.82
N ARG A 172 43.23 -6.91 5.47
CA ARG A 172 42.99 -5.65 6.17
C ARG A 172 43.83 -5.55 7.44
N HIS A 173 44.09 -6.69 8.12
CA HIS A 173 44.95 -6.73 9.30
C HIS A 173 46.40 -6.42 8.93
N ILE A 174 46.93 -7.03 7.86
CA ILE A 174 48.28 -6.75 7.37
C ILE A 174 48.44 -5.31 6.95
N GLN A 175 47.45 -4.74 6.27
CA GLN A 175 47.51 -3.35 5.81
C GLN A 175 47.48 -2.29 6.93
N ARG A 176 46.77 -2.59 8.04
CA ARG A 176 46.51 -1.59 9.08
C ARG A 176 47.29 -1.79 10.36
N ASN A 177 47.68 -3.04 10.66
CA ASN A 177 48.17 -3.44 11.97
C ASN A 177 49.60 -4.02 11.93
N ILE A 178 50.40 -3.64 10.90
CA ILE A 178 51.83 -3.94 10.88
C ILE A 178 52.62 -2.63 10.98
N PRO A 179 53.44 -2.46 12.04
CA PRO A 179 53.67 -3.39 13.16
C PRO A 179 52.46 -3.53 14.10
N PHE A 180 52.33 -4.71 14.71
CA PHE A 180 51.19 -5.02 15.58
C PHE A 180 51.15 -4.15 16.85
N GLN A 181 50.01 -3.47 17.06
CA GLN A 181 49.78 -2.56 18.19
C GLN A 181 48.61 -3.04 19.10
N GLY A 182 48.29 -4.33 19.09
CA GLY A 182 47.23 -4.90 19.93
C GLY A 182 45.85 -4.97 19.28
N ASN A 183 45.65 -4.37 18.10
CA ASN A 183 44.39 -4.39 17.40
C ASN A 183 44.39 -5.44 16.28
N VAL A 184 43.24 -6.10 16.07
CA VAL A 184 43.01 -7.10 15.01
C VAL A 184 41.87 -6.65 14.12
N ALA A 185 42.10 -6.66 12.82
CA ALA A 185 41.04 -6.40 11.85
C ALA A 185 40.20 -7.65 11.62
N TYR A 186 38.90 -7.59 11.87
CA TYR A 186 37.98 -8.71 11.71
C TYR A 186 36.65 -8.27 11.11
N ARG A 187 35.87 -9.26 10.64
CA ARG A 187 34.52 -9.08 10.12
C ARG A 187 33.56 -9.83 11.01
N GLU A 188 32.55 -9.12 11.47
CA GLU A 188 31.46 -9.70 12.26
C GLU A 188 30.17 -9.67 11.44
N ARG A 189 29.47 -10.81 11.39
CA ARG A 189 28.20 -10.92 10.69
C ARG A 189 27.06 -11.03 11.69
N ILE A 190 26.32 -9.94 11.83
CA ILE A 190 25.25 -9.79 12.82
C ILE A 190 23.90 -9.75 12.10
N LYS A 191 22.90 -10.42 12.69
CA LYS A 191 21.51 -10.34 12.28
C LYS A 191 20.91 -9.06 12.82
N SER A 192 20.65 -8.08 11.94
CA SER A 192 20.19 -6.73 12.30
C SER A 192 18.75 -6.49 11.84
N VAL A 193 17.97 -5.78 12.64
CA VAL A 193 16.66 -5.23 12.28
C VAL A 193 16.79 -3.92 11.49
N ASP A 194 17.96 -3.28 11.52
CA ASP A 194 18.22 -2.06 10.76
C ASP A 194 18.50 -2.41 9.29
N ASN A 195 17.46 -2.44 8.49
CA ASN A 195 17.48 -2.71 7.05
C ASN A 195 16.54 -1.74 6.32
N ALA A 196 16.61 -1.72 5.00
CA ALA A 196 15.84 -0.80 4.17
C ALA A 196 14.32 -0.92 4.39
N LEU A 197 13.81 -2.16 4.58
CA LEU A 197 12.39 -2.39 4.82
C LEU A 197 11.94 -1.79 6.16
N THR A 198 12.68 -2.04 7.24
CA THR A 198 12.35 -1.51 8.57
C THR A 198 12.46 0.03 8.60
N GLN A 199 13.44 0.59 7.90
CA GLN A 199 13.57 2.03 7.74
C GLN A 199 12.39 2.63 6.97
N LEU A 200 11.96 1.99 5.87
CA LEU A 200 10.78 2.41 5.11
C LEU A 200 9.51 2.41 5.98
N ILE A 201 9.28 1.32 6.73
CA ILE A 201 8.15 1.22 7.66
C ILE A 201 8.17 2.36 8.68
N ARG A 202 9.33 2.62 9.29
CA ARG A 202 9.49 3.73 10.24
C ARG A 202 9.16 5.09 9.63
N HIS A 203 9.67 5.37 8.42
CA HIS A 203 9.35 6.61 7.73
C HIS A 203 7.87 6.72 7.37
N THR A 204 7.25 5.61 6.97
CA THR A 204 5.81 5.57 6.68
C THR A 204 4.99 5.87 7.95
N ILE A 205 5.33 5.27 9.09
CA ILE A 205 4.67 5.56 10.37
C ILE A 205 4.82 7.05 10.73
N GLU A 206 6.02 7.60 10.58
CA GLU A 206 6.28 9.01 10.86
C GLU A 206 5.50 9.94 9.92
N TYR A 207 5.40 9.58 8.65
CA TYR A 207 4.59 10.32 7.68
C TYR A 207 3.10 10.30 8.05
N ILE A 208 2.54 9.12 8.34
CA ILE A 208 1.14 8.94 8.75
C ILE A 208 0.85 9.70 10.05
N SER A 209 1.77 9.68 11.02
CA SER A 209 1.59 10.36 12.32
C SER A 209 1.46 11.88 12.20
N ARG A 210 1.98 12.47 11.13
CA ARG A 210 1.87 13.91 10.85
C ARG A 210 0.57 14.28 10.14
N HIS A 211 -0.16 13.29 9.64
CA HIS A 211 -1.43 13.50 8.95
C HIS A 211 -2.60 13.51 9.95
N THR A 212 -3.64 14.31 9.69
CA THR A 212 -4.80 14.43 10.59
C THR A 212 -5.48 13.09 10.90
N ILE A 213 -5.64 12.24 9.88
CA ILE A 213 -6.21 10.89 10.04
C ILE A 213 -5.25 10.01 10.85
N GLY A 214 -3.94 10.10 10.61
CA GLY A 214 -2.94 9.33 11.32
C GLY A 214 -2.83 9.69 12.79
N MET A 215 -2.93 10.96 13.13
CA MET A 215 -2.97 11.40 14.54
C MET A 215 -4.16 10.79 15.27
N ALA A 216 -5.36 10.81 14.68
CA ALA A 216 -6.55 10.21 15.28
C ALA A 216 -6.40 8.70 15.52
N LEU A 217 -5.76 7.99 14.58
CA LEU A 217 -5.48 6.55 14.73
C LEU A 217 -4.46 6.24 15.84
N LEU A 218 -3.49 7.12 16.06
CA LEU A 218 -2.47 6.95 17.11
C LEU A 218 -3.04 7.22 18.51
N TYR A 219 -3.87 8.25 18.67
CA TYR A 219 -4.50 8.56 19.95
C TYR A 219 -5.41 7.43 20.46
N ARG A 220 -6.05 6.71 19.55
CA ARG A 220 -6.90 5.57 19.89
C ARG A 220 -6.13 4.37 20.47
N ASN A 221 -4.90 4.17 20.07
CA ASN A 221 -4.08 3.03 20.54
C ASN A 221 -3.24 3.38 21.78
N ALA A 222 -3.42 4.57 22.36
CA ALA A 222 -2.70 5.01 23.55
C ALA A 222 -3.50 4.80 24.86
N ASP A 223 -4.76 4.37 24.76
CA ASP A 223 -5.62 3.92 25.86
C ASP A 223 -5.72 2.38 25.89
#